data_fa79ab0d5d33918c34101ab9dc7c72a4
#
_entry.id   fa79ab0d5d33918c34101ab9dc7c72a4
#
_cell.length_a   1.000
_cell.length_b   1.000
_cell.length_c   1.000
_cell.angle_alpha   90.00
_cell.angle_beta   90.00
_cell.angle_gamma   90.00
#
_symmetry.space_group_name_H-M   'P 1'
#
loop_
_entity.id
_entity.type
_entity.pdbx_description
1 polymer ?
#
loop_
_entity_poly.entity_id
_entity_poly.type
_entity_poly.pdbx_seq_one_letter_code
_entity_poly.pdbx_strand_id
1 'polypeptide(L)'
;DRKLVMLEPGKKKWTLTFENKPSETADLVILANGGMSKVRKFVTDTEVEETGTFNIQADIHQPEINCPGFFQLCNGNRLMASHQGNLLFANPNNNGALHFGISFKTPDEWKNQTQVDFQNRNSVVDFLLKEFSDWDERYKELIHTTLSFVGLATRIFPLEKPWKSKRPLPITMIGDAAHLMPPFAGQGVNSGLMDALILSDNLTNGKFNSIEEAIEN
;
A
#
# COMPACT_ATOMS: atom_id res chain seq x y z
N ASP A 1 -8.51 -9.01 17.84
CA ASP A 1 -7.31 -9.03 16.99
C ASP A 1 -6.79 -10.47 16.89
N ARG A 2 -6.60 -10.99 15.66
CA ARG A 2 -6.14 -12.36 15.38
C ARG A 2 -5.10 -12.31 14.24
N LYS A 3 -3.84 -12.42 14.57
CA LYS A 3 -2.76 -12.48 13.58
C LYS A 3 -2.64 -13.90 13.03
N LEU A 4 -2.91 -14.07 11.74
CA LEU A 4 -2.72 -15.36 11.05
C LEU A 4 -1.23 -15.71 10.97
N VAL A 5 -0.88 -16.89 11.46
CA VAL A 5 0.49 -17.44 11.44
C VAL A 5 0.64 -18.47 10.33
N MET A 6 -0.37 -19.33 10.17
CA MET A 6 -0.32 -20.45 9.22
C MET A 6 -1.70 -20.71 8.62
N LEU A 7 -1.71 -21.10 7.34
CA LEU A 7 -2.89 -21.54 6.61
C LEU A 7 -2.56 -22.89 5.97
N GLU A 8 -3.36 -23.92 6.25
CA GLU A 8 -3.14 -25.26 5.73
C GLU A 8 -4.43 -25.86 5.16
N PRO A 9 -4.37 -26.54 4.01
CA PRO A 9 -5.51 -27.28 3.50
C PRO A 9 -5.68 -28.59 4.25
N GLY A 10 -6.84 -28.80 4.85
CA GLY A 10 -7.27 -30.08 5.38
C GLY A 10 -7.97 -30.93 4.31
N LYS A 11 -8.68 -31.99 4.72
CA LYS A 11 -9.41 -32.87 3.78
C LYS A 11 -10.58 -32.15 3.08
N LYS A 12 -11.30 -31.27 3.78
CA LYS A 12 -12.49 -30.55 3.29
C LYS A 12 -12.53 -29.07 3.67
N LYS A 13 -11.74 -28.64 4.65
CA LYS A 13 -11.73 -27.28 5.17
C LYS A 13 -10.30 -26.79 5.34
N TRP A 14 -10.14 -25.49 5.21
CA TRP A 14 -8.92 -24.80 5.62
C TRP A 14 -8.77 -24.82 7.13
N THR A 15 -7.54 -24.96 7.61
CA THR A 15 -7.16 -24.72 9.00
C THR A 15 -6.37 -23.42 9.09
N LEU A 16 -6.86 -22.49 9.91
CA LEU A 16 -6.25 -21.20 10.16
C LEU A 16 -5.64 -21.20 11.57
N THR A 17 -4.33 -21.08 11.66
CA THR A 17 -3.62 -20.96 12.93
C THR A 17 -3.29 -19.51 13.22
N PHE A 18 -3.65 -19.05 14.41
CA PHE A 18 -3.47 -17.67 14.86
C PHE A 18 -2.43 -17.58 15.98
N GLU A 19 -1.71 -16.47 16.05
CA GLU A 19 -0.79 -16.16 17.15
C GLU A 19 -1.58 -16.00 18.45
N ASN A 20 -1.24 -16.81 19.46
CA ASN A 20 -1.86 -16.76 20.81
C ASN A 20 -3.40 -16.89 20.83
N LYS A 21 -4.00 -17.56 19.84
CA LYS A 21 -5.44 -17.84 19.77
C LYS A 21 -5.68 -19.26 19.26
N PRO A 22 -6.83 -19.88 19.58
CA PRO A 22 -7.22 -21.17 19.01
C PRO A 22 -7.25 -21.13 17.49
N SER A 23 -6.91 -22.25 16.87
CA SER A 23 -7.08 -22.45 15.43
C SER A 23 -8.56 -22.56 15.07
N GLU A 24 -8.90 -22.10 13.87
CA GLU A 24 -10.25 -22.14 13.31
C GLU A 24 -10.25 -22.91 11.98
N THR A 25 -11.43 -23.34 11.53
CA THR A 25 -11.59 -23.96 10.21
C THR A 25 -12.58 -23.16 9.36
N ALA A 26 -12.34 -23.16 8.02
CA ALA A 26 -13.19 -22.45 7.09
C ALA A 26 -13.38 -23.25 5.78
N ASP A 27 -14.55 -23.14 5.17
CA ASP A 27 -14.84 -23.73 3.87
C ASP A 27 -14.30 -22.85 2.73
N LEU A 28 -14.27 -21.55 2.92
CA LEU A 28 -13.72 -20.53 2.00
C LEU A 28 -12.76 -19.62 2.76
N VAL A 29 -11.65 -19.28 2.12
CA VAL A 29 -10.70 -18.26 2.60
C VAL A 29 -10.62 -17.11 1.59
N ILE A 30 -10.83 -15.87 2.06
CA ILE A 30 -10.66 -14.66 1.29
C ILE A 30 -9.44 -13.93 1.82
N LEU A 31 -8.39 -13.82 1.03
CA LEU A 31 -7.16 -13.14 1.40
C LEU A 31 -7.31 -11.63 1.17
N ALA A 32 -7.45 -10.88 2.24
CA ALA A 32 -7.50 -9.41 2.27
C ALA A 32 -6.37 -8.84 3.15
N ASN A 33 -5.26 -9.56 3.26
CA ASN A 33 -4.16 -9.31 4.20
C ASN A 33 -3.02 -8.48 3.60
N GLY A 34 -3.32 -7.76 2.51
CA GLY A 34 -2.44 -6.75 1.93
C GLY A 34 -1.35 -7.31 1.01
N GLY A 35 -0.58 -6.37 0.43
CA GLY A 35 0.38 -6.64 -0.62
C GLY A 35 1.49 -7.62 -0.27
N MET A 36 1.82 -7.79 1.00
CA MET A 36 2.87 -8.71 1.47
C MET A 36 2.31 -10.05 1.97
N SER A 37 1.16 -10.49 1.45
CA SER A 37 0.49 -11.74 1.82
C SER A 37 1.40 -12.96 1.60
N LYS A 38 1.83 -13.61 2.70
CA LYS A 38 2.65 -14.84 2.66
C LYS A 38 1.85 -16.08 2.22
N VAL A 39 0.53 -16.01 2.29
CA VAL A 39 -0.37 -17.13 1.93
C VAL A 39 -0.89 -17.01 0.50
N ARG A 40 -0.53 -15.96 -0.25
CA ARG A 40 -0.84 -15.78 -1.68
C ARG A 40 -0.41 -16.98 -2.53
N LYS A 41 0.65 -17.69 -2.13
CA LYS A 41 1.16 -18.88 -2.82
C LYS A 41 0.11 -19.98 -3.09
N PHE A 42 -0.98 -20.01 -2.36
CA PHE A 42 -2.08 -20.95 -2.64
C PHE A 42 -2.91 -20.55 -3.86
N VAL A 43 -2.88 -19.27 -4.25
CA VAL A 43 -3.65 -18.73 -5.38
C VAL A 43 -2.75 -18.50 -6.60
N THR A 44 -1.51 -18.09 -6.42
CA THR A 44 -0.59 -17.78 -7.51
C THR A 44 0.87 -17.99 -7.11
N ASP A 45 1.73 -18.21 -8.09
CA ASP A 45 3.19 -18.25 -7.94
C ASP A 45 3.85 -16.92 -8.32
N THR A 46 3.05 -15.89 -8.64
CA THR A 46 3.57 -14.55 -8.93
C THR A 46 4.08 -13.91 -7.64
N GLU A 47 5.24 -13.31 -7.71
CA GLU A 47 5.85 -12.57 -6.60
C GLU A 47 5.63 -11.06 -6.76
N VAL A 48 5.69 -10.34 -5.66
CA VAL A 48 5.66 -8.88 -5.63
C VAL A 48 7.01 -8.34 -6.09
N GLU A 49 6.99 -7.35 -6.96
CA GLU A 49 8.18 -6.71 -7.51
C GLU A 49 8.32 -5.26 -7.01
N GLU A 50 9.54 -4.78 -6.89
CA GLU A 50 9.81 -3.36 -6.64
C GLU A 50 9.73 -2.58 -7.95
N THR A 51 9.08 -1.41 -7.91
CA THR A 51 8.87 -0.59 -9.12
C THR A 51 10.08 0.27 -9.49
N GLY A 52 11.11 0.29 -8.64
CA GLY A 52 12.23 1.22 -8.78
C GLY A 52 11.90 2.66 -8.40
N THR A 53 10.79 2.86 -7.65
CA THR A 53 10.45 4.14 -7.05
C THR A 53 10.37 4.03 -5.53
N PHE A 54 10.61 5.16 -4.87
CA PHE A 54 10.61 5.26 -3.42
C PHE A 54 9.65 6.37 -2.98
N ASN A 55 9.00 6.17 -1.83
CA ASN A 55 8.09 7.14 -1.26
C ASN A 55 8.54 7.49 0.16
N ILE A 56 8.63 8.79 0.46
CA ILE A 56 8.86 9.31 1.80
C ILE A 56 7.59 10.03 2.25
N GLN A 57 7.06 9.65 3.40
CA GLN A 57 5.81 10.18 3.94
C GLN A 57 6.04 10.80 5.31
N ALA A 58 5.22 11.79 5.64
CA ALA A 58 5.19 12.40 6.95
C ALA A 58 3.86 13.09 7.26
N ASP A 59 3.64 13.35 8.55
CA ASP A 59 2.53 14.15 9.05
C ASP A 59 3.07 15.40 9.77
N ILE A 60 2.44 16.56 9.52
CA ILE A 60 2.70 17.81 10.22
C ILE A 60 1.46 18.19 11.02
N HIS A 61 1.58 18.17 12.34
CA HIS A 61 0.51 18.64 13.22
C HIS A 61 0.44 20.16 13.25
N GLN A 62 -0.75 20.71 13.41
CA GLN A 62 -1.00 22.17 13.42
C GLN A 62 -0.36 22.84 12.20
N PRO A 63 -0.69 22.43 10.96
CA PRO A 63 -0.01 22.89 9.76
C PRO A 63 -0.16 24.39 9.53
N GLU A 64 -1.24 24.99 10.02
CA GLU A 64 -1.47 26.45 9.99
C GLU A 64 -0.42 27.24 10.78
N ILE A 65 0.26 26.61 11.73
CA ILE A 65 1.31 27.20 12.56
C ILE A 65 2.70 26.77 12.06
N ASN A 66 2.86 25.47 11.78
CA ASN A 66 4.16 24.86 11.52
C ASN A 66 4.60 24.96 10.06
N CYS A 67 3.67 25.01 9.09
CA CYS A 67 3.96 25.22 7.67
C CYS A 67 2.91 26.12 7.00
N PRO A 68 2.74 27.36 7.48
CA PRO A 68 1.65 28.25 7.05
C PRO A 68 1.67 28.56 5.55
N GLY A 69 2.84 28.71 4.95
CA GLY A 69 2.99 29.01 3.54
C GLY A 69 2.48 27.86 2.65
N PHE A 70 2.86 26.63 2.97
CA PHE A 70 2.35 25.47 2.24
C PHE A 70 0.88 25.17 2.56
N PHE A 71 0.47 25.31 3.81
CA PHE A 71 -0.93 25.10 4.21
C PHE A 71 -1.86 26.09 3.47
N GLN A 72 -1.47 27.34 3.35
CA GLN A 72 -2.20 28.34 2.56
C GLN A 72 -2.22 27.99 1.07
N LEU A 73 -1.13 27.43 0.51
CA LEU A 73 -1.07 26.98 -0.88
C LEU A 73 -2.08 25.87 -1.15
N CYS A 74 -2.32 24.96 -0.21
CA CYS A 74 -3.34 23.92 -0.33
C CYS A 74 -4.77 24.50 -0.39
N ASN A 75 -5.01 25.66 0.22
CA ASN A 75 -6.33 26.32 0.27
C ASN A 75 -7.47 25.36 0.63
N GLY A 76 -7.24 24.49 1.64
CA GLY A 76 -8.19 23.48 2.10
C GLY A 76 -8.38 22.26 1.19
N ASN A 77 -7.70 22.20 0.07
CA ASN A 77 -7.79 21.12 -0.91
C ASN A 77 -6.55 20.21 -0.86
N ARG A 78 -6.71 19.00 -1.38
CA ARG A 78 -5.54 18.14 -1.67
C ARG A 78 -4.72 18.78 -2.78
N LEU A 79 -3.40 18.73 -2.63
CA LEU A 79 -2.45 19.25 -3.59
C LEU A 79 -1.61 18.10 -4.17
N MET A 80 -1.37 18.16 -5.47
CA MET A 80 -0.42 17.29 -6.16
C MET A 80 0.44 18.16 -7.06
N ALA A 81 1.75 18.00 -6.96
CA ALA A 81 2.72 18.71 -7.78
C ALA A 81 3.78 17.74 -8.29
N SER A 82 4.22 17.92 -9.54
CA SER A 82 5.28 17.10 -10.12
C SER A 82 6.30 17.95 -10.85
N HIS A 83 7.58 17.60 -10.71
CA HIS A 83 8.68 18.25 -11.40
C HIS A 83 9.88 17.28 -11.51
N GLN A 84 10.47 17.18 -12.68
CA GLN A 84 11.67 16.37 -12.97
C GLN A 84 11.60 14.92 -12.47
N GLY A 85 10.43 14.28 -12.57
CA GLY A 85 10.22 12.90 -12.10
C GLY A 85 9.93 12.74 -10.62
N ASN A 86 9.98 13.83 -9.84
CA ASN A 86 9.54 13.86 -8.45
C ASN A 86 8.06 14.22 -8.39
N LEU A 87 7.32 13.56 -7.51
CA LEU A 87 5.91 13.80 -7.24
C LEU A 87 5.73 14.08 -5.75
N LEU A 88 5.06 15.19 -5.45
CA LEU A 88 4.60 15.50 -4.09
C LEU A 88 3.07 15.47 -4.07
N PHE A 89 2.49 14.80 -3.10
CA PHE A 89 1.07 14.91 -2.77
C PHE A 89 0.90 15.37 -1.33
N ALA A 90 -0.16 16.12 -1.06
CA ALA A 90 -0.50 16.56 0.29
C ALA A 90 -2.01 16.54 0.52
N ASN A 91 -2.39 16.18 1.73
CA ASN A 91 -3.75 16.26 2.24
C ASN A 91 -3.72 17.13 3.52
N PRO A 92 -4.17 18.39 3.46
CA PRO A 92 -4.10 19.32 4.60
C PRO A 92 -5.10 18.99 5.71
N ASN A 93 -6.08 18.11 5.48
CA ASN A 93 -7.17 17.80 6.39
C ASN A 93 -7.17 16.32 6.78
N ASN A 94 -6.08 15.82 7.36
CA ASN A 94 -5.93 14.45 7.83
C ASN A 94 -6.00 14.39 9.38
N ASN A 95 -7.21 14.39 9.95
CA ASN A 95 -7.43 14.33 11.40
C ASN A 95 -6.65 15.39 12.21
N GLY A 96 -6.65 16.64 11.74
CA GLY A 96 -5.93 17.75 12.37
C GLY A 96 -4.45 17.83 12.04
N ALA A 97 -3.98 17.03 11.11
CA ALA A 97 -2.63 17.09 10.56
C ALA A 97 -2.66 17.31 9.05
N LEU A 98 -1.56 17.80 8.49
CA LEU A 98 -1.27 17.75 7.07
C LEU A 98 -0.44 16.49 6.82
N HIS A 99 -1.00 15.57 6.03
CA HIS A 99 -0.26 14.41 5.54
C HIS A 99 0.33 14.73 4.18
N PHE A 100 1.60 14.41 3.96
CA PHE A 100 2.21 14.52 2.64
C PHE A 100 3.10 13.32 2.33
N GLY A 101 3.32 13.11 1.05
CA GLY A 101 4.24 12.12 0.54
C GLY A 101 4.99 12.63 -0.68
N ILE A 102 6.23 12.22 -0.77
CA ILE A 102 7.15 12.54 -1.84
C ILE A 102 7.57 11.23 -2.49
N SER A 103 7.32 11.10 -3.80
CA SER A 103 7.72 9.93 -4.58
C SER A 103 8.74 10.32 -5.63
N PHE A 104 9.78 9.53 -5.78
CA PHE A 104 10.87 9.75 -6.72
C PHE A 104 11.44 8.41 -7.22
N LYS A 105 12.20 8.44 -8.31
CA LYS A 105 12.92 7.26 -8.77
C LYS A 105 14.01 6.92 -7.76
N THR A 106 14.04 5.65 -7.32
CA THR A 106 15.08 5.18 -6.39
C THR A 106 16.46 5.42 -7.00
N PRO A 107 17.36 6.16 -6.34
CA PRO A 107 18.73 6.34 -6.82
C PRO A 107 19.46 5.00 -7.00
N ASP A 108 20.25 4.87 -8.04
CA ASP A 108 20.95 3.61 -8.32
C ASP A 108 21.93 3.23 -7.20
N GLU A 109 22.46 4.22 -6.48
CA GLU A 109 23.35 4.05 -5.34
C GLU A 109 22.65 3.33 -4.16
N TRP A 110 21.32 3.47 -4.03
CA TRP A 110 20.54 2.82 -2.97
C TRP A 110 20.40 1.30 -3.15
N LYS A 111 20.69 0.79 -4.34
CA LYS A 111 20.67 -0.67 -4.59
C LYS A 111 21.75 -1.41 -3.79
N ASN A 112 22.84 -0.72 -3.46
CA ASN A 112 23.99 -1.31 -2.78
C ASN A 112 24.23 -0.76 -1.37
N GLN A 113 23.72 0.42 -1.06
CA GLN A 113 23.85 1.07 0.25
C GLN A 113 22.68 2.01 0.48
N THR A 114 22.02 1.90 1.62
CA THR A 114 21.01 2.90 2.02
C THR A 114 21.73 4.18 2.38
N GLN A 115 21.65 5.19 1.51
CA GLN A 115 22.33 6.47 1.75
C GLN A 115 21.57 7.39 2.71
N VAL A 116 20.29 7.10 2.96
CA VAL A 116 19.44 7.89 3.86
C VAL A 116 19.11 7.07 5.10
N ASP A 117 19.55 7.56 6.24
CA ASP A 117 19.20 7.00 7.54
C ASP A 117 17.87 7.58 8.03
N PHE A 118 16.79 6.80 7.96
CA PHE A 118 15.46 7.20 8.42
C PHE A 118 15.33 7.30 9.95
N GLN A 119 16.32 6.81 10.71
CA GLN A 119 16.40 7.06 12.16
C GLN A 119 17.03 8.43 12.47
N ASN A 120 17.73 9.02 11.51
CA ASN A 120 18.30 10.34 11.60
C ASN A 120 17.52 11.33 10.72
N ARG A 121 16.68 12.15 11.35
CA ARG A 121 15.88 13.17 10.66
C ARG A 121 16.73 14.04 9.72
N ASN A 122 17.91 14.49 10.15
CA ASN A 122 18.73 15.39 9.36
C ASN A 122 19.23 14.72 8.08
N SER A 123 19.55 13.42 8.10
CA SER A 123 19.90 12.67 6.91
C SER A 123 18.79 12.72 5.85
N VAL A 124 17.52 12.59 6.26
CA VAL A 124 16.37 12.66 5.36
C VAL A 124 16.14 14.08 4.86
N VAL A 125 16.25 15.08 5.74
CA VAL A 125 16.10 16.50 5.39
C VAL A 125 17.14 16.93 4.35
N ASP A 126 18.42 16.63 4.59
CA ASP A 126 19.52 16.99 3.69
C ASP A 126 19.33 16.35 2.29
N PHE A 127 18.92 15.09 2.26
CA PHE A 127 18.59 14.39 1.02
C PHE A 127 17.43 15.09 0.29
N LEU A 128 16.31 15.31 0.96
CA LEU A 128 15.13 15.91 0.33
C LEU A 128 15.38 17.34 -0.14
N LEU A 129 16.11 18.16 0.64
CA LEU A 129 16.43 19.52 0.22
C LEU A 129 17.35 19.57 -1.00
N LYS A 130 18.21 18.56 -1.18
CA LYS A 130 19.01 18.41 -2.40
C LYS A 130 18.14 18.05 -3.59
N GLU A 131 17.26 17.05 -3.46
CA GLU A 131 16.35 16.59 -4.53
C GLU A 131 15.31 17.66 -4.91
N PHE A 132 14.91 18.50 -3.96
CA PHE A 132 13.93 19.59 -4.12
C PHE A 132 14.57 20.98 -4.17
N SER A 133 15.87 21.06 -4.52
CA SER A 133 16.62 22.32 -4.50
C SER A 133 16.03 23.44 -5.36
N ASP A 134 15.43 23.10 -6.50
CA ASP A 134 14.80 24.01 -7.47
C ASP A 134 13.29 24.20 -7.29
N TRP A 135 12.71 23.59 -6.24
CA TRP A 135 11.31 23.81 -5.91
C TRP A 135 11.10 25.10 -5.11
N ASP A 136 9.90 25.67 -5.19
CA ASP A 136 9.50 26.86 -4.41
C ASP A 136 9.68 26.62 -2.89
N GLU A 137 10.07 27.67 -2.16
CA GLU A 137 10.37 27.57 -0.72
C GLU A 137 9.19 27.07 0.12
N ARG A 138 7.94 27.28 -0.32
CA ARG A 138 6.76 26.74 0.36
C ARG A 138 6.75 25.21 0.41
N TYR A 139 7.27 24.53 -0.60
CA TYR A 139 7.42 23.06 -0.57
C TYR A 139 8.54 22.62 0.38
N LYS A 140 9.64 23.38 0.45
CA LYS A 140 10.74 23.09 1.36
C LYS A 140 10.35 23.32 2.82
N GLU A 141 9.38 24.19 3.09
CA GLU A 141 8.80 24.40 4.43
C GLU A 141 8.30 23.07 5.03
N LEU A 142 7.65 22.19 4.24
CA LEU A 142 7.26 20.85 4.70
C LEU A 142 8.44 20.03 5.21
N ILE A 143 9.54 20.04 4.45
CA ILE A 143 10.76 19.26 4.77
C ILE A 143 11.38 19.79 6.06
N HIS A 144 11.50 21.13 6.19
CA HIS A 144 12.10 21.77 7.35
C HIS A 144 11.33 21.55 8.65
N THR A 145 10.00 21.49 8.58
CA THR A 145 9.14 21.43 9.78
C THR A 145 8.80 20.00 10.20
N THR A 146 9.01 19.01 9.33
CA THR A 146 8.72 17.61 9.63
C THR A 146 9.65 17.07 10.73
N LEU A 147 9.05 16.44 11.74
CA LEU A 147 9.78 15.86 12.88
C LEU A 147 10.27 14.44 12.60
N SER A 148 9.51 13.64 11.84
CA SER A 148 9.86 12.26 11.50
C SER A 148 9.35 11.90 10.13
N PHE A 149 10.07 11.02 9.44
CA PHE A 149 9.76 10.54 8.10
C PHE A 149 9.64 9.03 8.09
N VAL A 150 8.77 8.52 7.21
CA VAL A 150 8.66 7.09 6.92
C VAL A 150 9.03 6.88 5.45
N GLY A 151 10.03 6.04 5.20
CA GLY A 151 10.47 5.66 3.86
C GLY A 151 9.91 4.30 3.44
N LEU A 152 9.39 4.20 2.21
CA LEU A 152 8.77 2.99 1.67
C LEU A 152 9.19 2.79 0.21
N ALA A 153 9.83 1.65 -0.09
CA ALA A 153 9.97 1.21 -1.47
C ALA A 153 8.57 0.89 -2.03
N THR A 154 8.25 1.43 -3.20
CA THR A 154 6.96 1.13 -3.83
C THR A 154 7.03 -0.21 -4.55
N ARG A 155 5.94 -0.94 -4.48
CA ARG A 155 5.84 -2.31 -4.99
C ARG A 155 4.62 -2.47 -5.87
N ILE A 156 4.70 -3.45 -6.77
CA ILE A 156 3.63 -3.85 -7.66
C ILE A 156 3.47 -5.37 -7.59
N PHE A 157 2.25 -5.83 -7.73
CA PHE A 157 1.96 -7.23 -7.99
C PHE A 157 1.61 -7.38 -9.47
N PRO A 158 2.50 -8.02 -10.28
CA PRO A 158 2.26 -8.22 -11.71
C PRO A 158 1.02 -9.06 -11.97
N LEU A 159 0.12 -8.60 -12.85
CA LEU A 159 -1.12 -9.27 -13.19
C LEU A 159 -1.02 -10.16 -14.44
N GLU A 160 0.15 -10.25 -15.05
CA GLU A 160 0.37 -10.94 -16.34
C GLU A 160 0.21 -12.45 -16.25
N LYS A 161 0.45 -13.03 -15.07
CA LYS A 161 0.30 -14.46 -14.84
C LYS A 161 -1.08 -14.78 -14.29
N PRO A 162 -1.78 -15.76 -14.88
CA PRO A 162 -3.09 -16.18 -14.37
C PRO A 162 -2.96 -16.80 -12.98
N TRP A 163 -4.03 -16.72 -12.21
CA TRP A 163 -4.13 -17.44 -10.95
C TRP A 163 -4.24 -18.96 -11.20
N LYS A 164 -3.85 -19.74 -10.22
CA LYS A 164 -3.92 -21.22 -10.28
C LYS A 164 -5.36 -21.66 -10.48
N SER A 165 -5.61 -22.42 -11.54
CA SER A 165 -6.92 -23.05 -11.81
C SER A 165 -7.23 -24.19 -10.84
N LYS A 166 -6.18 -24.85 -10.28
CA LYS A 166 -6.34 -25.91 -9.29
C LYS A 166 -5.81 -25.42 -7.94
N ARG A 167 -6.72 -25.07 -7.06
CA ARG A 167 -6.46 -24.72 -5.67
C ARG A 167 -6.85 -25.90 -4.78
N PRO A 168 -6.16 -26.13 -3.64
CA PRO A 168 -6.47 -27.29 -2.79
C PRO A 168 -7.87 -27.26 -2.19
N LEU A 169 -8.40 -26.07 -1.92
CA LEU A 169 -9.74 -25.77 -1.38
C LEU A 169 -10.15 -24.35 -1.83
N PRO A 170 -11.42 -23.95 -1.70
CA PRO A 170 -11.86 -22.62 -2.06
C PRO A 170 -11.06 -21.53 -1.38
N ILE A 171 -10.37 -20.71 -2.19
CA ILE A 171 -9.56 -19.58 -1.74
C ILE A 171 -9.46 -18.53 -2.85
N THR A 172 -9.61 -17.26 -2.49
CA THR A 172 -9.45 -16.14 -3.41
C THR A 172 -8.76 -14.97 -2.74
N MET A 173 -8.48 -13.91 -3.50
CA MET A 173 -7.80 -12.69 -3.03
C MET A 173 -8.60 -11.45 -3.42
N ILE A 174 -8.53 -10.41 -2.59
CA ILE A 174 -9.08 -9.08 -2.87
C ILE A 174 -8.10 -7.98 -2.42
N GLY A 175 -8.27 -6.78 -2.96
CA GLY A 175 -7.46 -5.61 -2.64
C GLY A 175 -5.98 -5.81 -2.92
N ASP A 176 -5.11 -5.22 -2.10
CA ASP A 176 -3.66 -5.30 -2.31
C ASP A 176 -3.09 -6.73 -2.27
N ALA A 177 -3.82 -7.69 -1.70
CA ALA A 177 -3.42 -9.10 -1.80
C ALA A 177 -3.54 -9.62 -3.23
N ALA A 178 -4.49 -9.11 -4.01
CA ALA A 178 -4.78 -9.50 -5.39
C ALA A 178 -4.06 -8.63 -6.43
N HIS A 179 -3.93 -7.31 -6.18
CA HIS A 179 -3.48 -6.36 -7.18
C HIS A 179 -2.75 -5.15 -6.55
N LEU A 180 -1.76 -5.42 -5.69
CA LEU A 180 -0.90 -4.36 -5.14
C LEU A 180 -0.38 -3.47 -6.27
N MET A 181 -0.62 -2.17 -6.16
CA MET A 181 -0.22 -1.16 -7.13
C MET A 181 0.45 0.03 -6.46
N PRO A 182 1.34 0.74 -7.18
CA PRO A 182 1.88 2.00 -6.69
C PRO A 182 0.77 3.03 -6.41
N PRO A 183 0.92 3.90 -5.40
CA PRO A 183 -0.15 4.80 -4.95
C PRO A 183 -0.45 5.97 -5.90
N PHE A 184 0.27 6.09 -7.02
CA PHE A 184 0.25 7.28 -7.88
C PHE A 184 -1.12 7.60 -8.48
N ALA A 185 -1.94 6.61 -8.77
CA ALA A 185 -3.28 6.80 -9.34
C ALA A 185 -4.38 6.91 -8.27
N GLY A 186 -4.07 6.65 -6.99
CA GLY A 186 -5.03 6.70 -5.89
C GLY A 186 -6.18 5.69 -6.00
N GLN A 187 -6.02 4.59 -6.76
CA GLN A 187 -7.09 3.65 -7.09
C GLN A 187 -7.12 2.39 -6.20
N GLY A 188 -6.09 2.12 -5.40
CA GLY A 188 -5.99 0.86 -4.64
C GLY A 188 -7.21 0.57 -3.76
N VAL A 189 -7.70 1.56 -3.01
CA VAL A 189 -8.89 1.40 -2.15
C VAL A 189 -10.14 1.16 -2.98
N ASN A 190 -10.34 1.91 -4.06
CA ASN A 190 -11.51 1.76 -4.94
C ASN A 190 -11.54 0.37 -5.58
N SER A 191 -10.40 -0.12 -6.06
CA SER A 191 -10.28 -1.47 -6.63
C SER A 191 -10.63 -2.52 -5.59
N GLY A 192 -10.09 -2.43 -4.35
CA GLY A 192 -10.40 -3.38 -3.29
C GLY A 192 -11.87 -3.37 -2.85
N LEU A 193 -12.54 -2.21 -2.88
CA LEU A 193 -13.99 -2.12 -2.64
C LEU A 193 -14.79 -2.76 -3.77
N MET A 194 -14.36 -2.58 -5.03
CA MET A 194 -15.00 -3.23 -6.18
C MET A 194 -14.84 -4.76 -6.12
N ASP A 195 -13.65 -5.27 -5.76
CA ASP A 195 -13.45 -6.70 -5.55
C ASP A 195 -14.44 -7.26 -4.52
N ALA A 196 -14.57 -6.58 -3.39
CA ALA A 196 -15.48 -7.01 -2.32
C ALA A 196 -16.95 -7.02 -2.80
N LEU A 197 -17.35 -6.02 -3.58
CA LEU A 197 -18.70 -5.93 -4.13
C LEU A 197 -18.97 -7.07 -5.13
N ILE A 198 -18.07 -7.27 -6.09
CA ILE A 198 -18.20 -8.31 -7.13
C ILE A 198 -18.20 -9.69 -6.48
N LEU A 199 -17.25 -9.96 -5.57
CA LEU A 199 -17.18 -11.24 -4.87
C LEU A 199 -18.43 -11.51 -4.03
N SER A 200 -18.96 -10.50 -3.34
CA SER A 200 -20.19 -10.62 -2.58
C SER A 200 -21.39 -10.96 -3.47
N ASP A 201 -21.51 -10.26 -4.60
CA ASP A 201 -22.57 -10.56 -5.58
C ASP A 201 -22.44 -12.00 -6.11
N ASN A 202 -21.26 -12.40 -6.55
CA ASN A 202 -21.01 -13.74 -7.07
C ASN A 202 -21.36 -14.85 -6.06
N LEU A 203 -21.05 -14.65 -4.80
CA LEU A 203 -21.34 -15.63 -3.74
C LEU A 203 -22.82 -15.69 -3.35
N THR A 204 -23.62 -14.66 -3.65
CA THR A 204 -25.00 -14.53 -3.13
C THR A 204 -26.10 -14.44 -4.19
N ASN A 205 -25.75 -14.20 -5.47
CA ASN A 205 -26.74 -13.98 -6.54
C ASN A 205 -27.43 -15.27 -7.04
N GLY A 206 -26.98 -16.44 -6.62
CA GLY A 206 -27.53 -17.75 -7.01
C GLY A 206 -27.24 -18.17 -8.47
N LYS A 207 -26.32 -17.48 -9.16
CA LYS A 207 -25.96 -17.82 -10.56
C LYS A 207 -24.93 -18.95 -10.65
N PHE A 208 -24.18 -19.22 -9.59
CA PHE A 208 -23.13 -20.21 -9.55
C PHE A 208 -23.56 -21.45 -8.75
N ASN A 209 -23.15 -22.64 -9.19
CA ASN A 209 -23.54 -23.91 -8.56
C ASN A 209 -22.63 -24.26 -7.38
N SER A 210 -21.46 -23.61 -7.26
CA SER A 210 -20.50 -23.86 -6.18
C SER A 210 -19.75 -22.58 -5.80
N ILE A 211 -19.11 -22.61 -4.62
CA ILE A 211 -18.23 -21.54 -4.17
C ILE A 211 -17.05 -21.39 -5.12
N GLU A 212 -16.50 -22.50 -5.63
CA GLU A 212 -15.40 -22.53 -6.57
C GLU A 212 -15.72 -21.75 -7.84
N GLU A 213 -16.90 -22.02 -8.45
CA GLU A 213 -17.35 -21.27 -9.63
C GLU A 213 -17.52 -19.77 -9.34
N ALA A 214 -18.08 -19.42 -8.18
CA ALA A 214 -18.32 -18.04 -7.79
C ALA A 214 -17.03 -17.22 -7.59
N ILE A 215 -15.94 -17.85 -7.11
CA ILE A 215 -14.66 -17.19 -6.86
C ILE A 215 -13.71 -17.21 -8.06
N GLU A 216 -14.02 -17.92 -9.13
CA GLU A 216 -13.26 -17.97 -10.38
C GLU A 216 -13.74 -16.95 -11.42
N ASN A 217 -14.95 -16.42 -11.24
CA ASN A 217 -15.56 -15.43 -12.12
C ASN A 217 -15.17 -14.00 -11.70
#